data_16bbcc2d621cb2aab17943dcc797b3fc
#
_entry.id   16bbcc2d621cb2aab17943dcc797b3fc
#
_cell.length_a   1.000
_cell.length_b   1.000
_cell.length_c   1.000
_cell.angle_alpha   90.00
_cell.angle_beta   90.00
_cell.angle_gamma   90.00
#
_symmetry.space_group_name_H-M   'P 1'
#
loop_
_entity.id
_entity.type
_entity.pdbx_description
1 polymer ?
#
loop_
_entity_poly.entity_id
_entity_poly.type
_entity_poly.pdbx_seq_one_letter_code
_entity_poly.pdbx_strand_id
1 'polypeptide(L)'
;MLFIINGKSKRLNAVQLEIEKTRSNYPDLQIHISVSKRSGDCFRIANSELNNYEAFIACGGDGTFNEVLNGLYFSKNPPPKYIGLLPTGSANDFVKSIGRRSVDQMLQNLKNNHAKPMDIGLLSRAGRTRVFANAASNGIGGLVFCKVDTKRGTMPPRLNYTLAILWSVLVFKRPKVEITIDGEVREERLTMIVIGKGNYIG
;
A
#
# COMPACT_ATOMS: atom_id res chain seq x y z
N MET A 1 5.34 -17.14 8.72
CA MET A 1 4.62 -16.18 7.84
C MET A 1 3.57 -15.44 8.66
N LEU A 2 3.41 -14.13 8.44
CA LEU A 2 2.41 -13.31 9.12
C LEU A 2 1.44 -12.69 8.12
N PHE A 3 0.14 -12.95 8.29
CA PHE A 3 -0.94 -12.25 7.61
C PHE A 3 -1.36 -11.03 8.45
N ILE A 4 -1.27 -9.83 7.90
CA ILE A 4 -1.69 -8.58 8.54
C ILE A 4 -2.98 -8.12 7.88
N ILE A 5 -4.11 -8.25 8.59
CA ILE A 5 -5.44 -7.97 8.07
C ILE A 5 -5.88 -6.58 8.51
N ASN A 6 -6.37 -5.78 7.55
CA ASN A 6 -7.03 -4.52 7.86
C ASN A 6 -8.37 -4.79 8.56
N GLY A 7 -8.46 -4.47 9.85
CA GLY A 7 -9.66 -4.72 10.67
C GLY A 7 -10.89 -3.92 10.24
N LYS A 8 -10.73 -2.87 9.40
CA LYS A 8 -11.86 -2.15 8.78
C LYS A 8 -12.35 -2.79 7.48
N SER A 9 -11.73 -3.90 7.05
CA SER A 9 -12.15 -4.60 5.83
C SER A 9 -13.52 -5.25 6.03
N LYS A 10 -14.46 -5.02 5.11
CA LYS A 10 -15.74 -5.74 5.07
C LYS A 10 -15.57 -7.25 4.86
N ARG A 11 -14.41 -7.69 4.42
CA ARG A 11 -14.07 -9.10 4.16
C ARG A 11 -13.23 -9.74 5.27
N LEU A 12 -13.10 -9.09 6.44
CA LEU A 12 -12.25 -9.56 7.54
C LEU A 12 -12.50 -11.03 7.87
N ASN A 13 -13.74 -11.37 8.24
CA ASN A 13 -14.09 -12.73 8.65
C ASN A 13 -13.90 -13.76 7.50
N ALA A 14 -14.23 -13.39 6.29
CA ALA A 14 -14.05 -14.26 5.11
C ALA A 14 -12.57 -14.57 4.85
N VAL A 15 -11.71 -13.57 4.99
CA VAL A 15 -10.26 -13.72 4.83
C VAL A 15 -9.66 -14.57 5.96
N GLN A 16 -10.05 -14.34 7.21
CA GLN A 16 -9.61 -15.18 8.32
C GLN A 16 -10.00 -16.64 8.11
N LEU A 17 -11.24 -16.89 7.73
CA LEU A 17 -11.74 -18.25 7.46
C LEU A 17 -10.99 -18.90 6.28
N GLU A 18 -10.70 -18.15 5.21
CA GLU A 18 -9.91 -18.65 4.07
C GLU A 18 -8.50 -19.05 4.49
N ILE A 19 -7.83 -18.21 5.30
CA ILE A 19 -6.49 -18.51 5.82
C ILE A 19 -6.51 -19.76 6.69
N GLU A 20 -7.45 -19.86 7.64
CA GLU A 20 -7.55 -21.00 8.56
C GLU A 20 -7.87 -22.32 7.84
N LYS A 21 -8.78 -22.29 6.86
CA LYS A 21 -9.07 -23.47 6.02
C LYS A 21 -7.86 -23.91 5.19
N THR A 22 -7.13 -22.95 4.63
CA THR A 22 -5.99 -23.25 3.77
C THR A 22 -4.79 -23.71 4.59
N ARG A 23 -4.63 -23.19 5.81
CA ARG A 23 -3.54 -23.54 6.73
C ARG A 23 -3.40 -25.03 6.97
N SER A 24 -4.52 -25.76 7.07
CA SER A 24 -4.51 -27.21 7.29
C SER A 24 -3.80 -27.99 6.17
N ASN A 25 -3.72 -27.46 4.96
CA ASN A 25 -3.03 -28.05 3.83
C ASN A 25 -1.51 -27.85 3.88
N TYR A 26 -1.02 -27.03 4.81
CA TYR A 26 0.41 -26.63 4.92
C TYR A 26 0.91 -26.77 6.36
N PRO A 27 0.93 -28.01 6.93
CA PRO A 27 1.30 -28.23 8.34
C PRO A 27 2.72 -27.79 8.67
N ASP A 28 3.63 -27.78 7.68
CA ASP A 28 5.03 -27.38 7.84
C ASP A 28 5.21 -25.84 7.89
N LEU A 29 4.19 -25.06 7.53
CA LEU A 29 4.25 -23.61 7.54
C LEU A 29 3.67 -23.00 8.83
N GLN A 30 4.48 -22.26 9.55
CA GLN A 30 4.01 -21.46 10.67
C GLN A 30 3.27 -20.23 10.15
N ILE A 31 1.93 -20.25 10.24
CA ILE A 31 1.04 -19.21 9.76
C ILE A 31 0.39 -18.51 10.94
N HIS A 32 0.55 -17.20 11.02
CA HIS A 32 -0.01 -16.34 12.05
C HIS A 32 -0.85 -15.22 11.43
N ILE A 33 -1.83 -14.73 12.19
CA ILE A 33 -2.73 -13.68 11.77
C ILE A 33 -2.68 -12.55 12.80
N SER A 34 -2.51 -11.32 12.34
CA SER A 34 -2.67 -10.10 13.11
C SER A 34 -3.70 -9.19 12.47
N VAL A 35 -4.60 -8.63 13.27
CA VAL A 35 -5.66 -7.73 12.80
C VAL A 35 -5.43 -6.33 13.32
N SER A 36 -5.39 -5.35 12.41
CA SER A 36 -5.25 -3.94 12.78
C SER A 36 -6.54 -3.42 13.42
N LYS A 37 -6.42 -2.59 14.47
CA LYS A 37 -7.55 -1.97 15.16
C LYS A 37 -7.82 -0.55 14.68
N ARG A 38 -6.79 0.17 14.23
CA ARG A 38 -6.84 1.57 13.81
C ARG A 38 -5.86 1.86 12.67
N SER A 39 -5.94 3.03 12.07
CA SER A 39 -5.00 3.50 11.04
C SER A 39 -3.57 3.52 11.57
N GLY A 40 -2.62 3.09 10.76
CA GLY A 40 -1.21 2.97 11.11
C GLY A 40 -0.84 1.70 11.88
N ASP A 41 -1.82 0.86 12.29
CA ASP A 41 -1.49 -0.40 12.99
C ASP A 41 -0.80 -1.41 12.09
N CYS A 42 -1.16 -1.48 10.80
CA CYS A 42 -0.48 -2.39 9.87
C CYS A 42 1.01 -2.08 9.76
N PHE A 43 1.37 -0.78 9.75
CA PHE A 43 2.76 -0.35 9.84
C PHE A 43 3.41 -0.83 11.16
N ARG A 44 2.77 -0.60 12.31
CA ARG A 44 3.34 -0.96 13.63
C ARG A 44 3.52 -2.46 13.77
N ILE A 45 2.51 -3.24 13.38
CA ILE A 45 2.58 -4.71 13.41
C ILE A 45 3.74 -5.19 12.53
N ALA A 46 3.83 -4.72 11.28
CA ALA A 46 4.91 -5.11 10.39
C ALA A 46 6.30 -4.77 10.96
N ASN A 47 6.44 -3.59 11.56
CA ASN A 47 7.69 -3.15 12.15
C ASN A 47 8.08 -3.92 13.41
N SER A 48 7.13 -4.19 14.33
CA SER A 48 7.40 -4.92 15.56
C SER A 48 7.66 -6.41 15.34
N GLU A 49 7.04 -6.99 14.32
CA GLU A 49 7.11 -8.44 14.05
C GLU A 49 8.19 -8.84 13.03
N LEU A 50 8.95 -7.90 12.52
CA LEU A 50 9.91 -8.11 11.44
C LEU A 50 10.88 -9.26 11.70
N ASN A 51 11.38 -9.39 12.93
CA ASN A 51 12.35 -10.41 13.30
C ASN A 51 11.75 -11.79 13.48
N ASN A 52 10.43 -11.87 13.63
CA ASN A 52 9.72 -13.11 13.96
C ASN A 52 9.26 -13.86 12.70
N TYR A 53 9.26 -13.18 11.53
CA TYR A 53 8.74 -13.78 10.30
C TYR A 53 9.62 -13.48 9.09
N GLU A 54 9.67 -14.44 8.16
CA GLU A 54 10.35 -14.28 6.86
C GLU A 54 9.42 -13.74 5.77
N ALA A 55 8.11 -13.89 5.94
CA ALA A 55 7.11 -13.50 4.96
C ALA A 55 5.95 -12.75 5.60
N PHE A 56 5.52 -11.67 4.95
CA PHE A 56 4.40 -10.82 5.37
C PHE A 56 3.38 -10.69 4.25
N ILE A 57 2.12 -10.97 4.56
CA ILE A 57 1.01 -10.83 3.62
C ILE A 57 0.08 -9.73 4.12
N ALA A 58 0.03 -8.63 3.40
CA ALA A 58 -0.93 -7.56 3.66
C ALA A 58 -2.32 -7.97 3.14
N CYS A 59 -3.31 -8.04 4.01
CA CYS A 59 -4.69 -8.33 3.64
C CYS A 59 -5.51 -7.05 3.71
N GLY A 60 -5.63 -6.36 2.57
CA GLY A 60 -6.23 -5.04 2.49
C GLY A 60 -6.27 -4.49 1.06
N GLY A 61 -6.30 -3.17 0.94
CA GLY A 61 -6.07 -2.46 -0.31
C GLY A 61 -4.65 -1.90 -0.40
N ASP A 62 -4.41 -1.06 -1.41
CA ASP A 62 -3.10 -0.43 -1.66
C ASP A 62 -2.56 0.34 -0.45
N GLY A 63 -3.43 1.00 0.33
CA GLY A 63 -3.06 1.69 1.56
C GLY A 63 -2.53 0.74 2.65
N THR A 64 -3.18 -0.41 2.84
CA THR A 64 -2.74 -1.44 3.79
C THR A 64 -1.38 -2.01 3.38
N PHE A 65 -1.22 -2.30 2.09
CA PHE A 65 0.05 -2.76 1.55
C PHE A 65 1.17 -1.74 1.78
N ASN A 66 0.89 -0.47 1.51
CA ASN A 66 1.84 0.62 1.73
C ASN A 66 2.20 0.80 3.21
N GLU A 67 1.25 0.65 4.15
CA GLU A 67 1.55 0.65 5.59
C GLU A 67 2.50 -0.50 5.96
N VAL A 68 2.21 -1.73 5.53
CA VAL A 68 3.06 -2.90 5.78
C VAL A 68 4.44 -2.70 5.20
N LEU A 69 4.54 -2.32 3.92
CA LEU A 69 5.80 -2.08 3.23
C LEU A 69 6.66 -1.04 3.95
N ASN A 70 6.08 0.07 4.38
CA ASN A 70 6.79 1.10 5.13
C ASN A 70 7.21 0.60 6.52
N GLY A 71 6.40 -0.21 7.19
CA GLY A 71 6.77 -0.83 8.48
C GLY A 71 8.02 -1.71 8.36
N LEU A 72 8.10 -2.48 7.28
CA LEU A 72 9.25 -3.35 6.98
C LEU A 72 10.50 -2.56 6.61
N TYR A 73 10.36 -1.53 5.77
CA TYR A 73 11.49 -0.74 5.29
C TYR A 73 12.16 0.10 6.38
N PHE A 74 11.41 0.62 7.35
CA PHE A 74 11.94 1.48 8.41
C PHE A 74 12.51 0.71 9.61
N SER A 75 12.52 -0.60 9.56
CA SER A 75 13.18 -1.41 10.58
C SER A 75 14.71 -1.27 10.50
N LYS A 76 15.37 -1.40 11.63
CA LYS A 76 16.85 -1.48 11.73
C LYS A 76 17.40 -2.79 11.15
N ASN A 77 16.53 -3.77 10.91
CA ASN A 77 16.89 -5.08 10.41
C ASN A 77 16.60 -5.20 8.90
N PRO A 78 17.26 -6.12 8.21
CA PRO A 78 17.00 -6.33 6.79
C PRO A 78 15.53 -6.67 6.54
N PRO A 79 14.96 -6.20 5.42
CA PRO A 79 13.57 -6.49 5.08
C PRO A 79 13.36 -7.99 4.92
N PRO A 80 12.13 -8.48 5.12
CA PRO A 80 11.79 -9.89 4.94
C PRO A 80 12.06 -10.30 3.48
N LYS A 81 12.32 -11.57 3.29
CA LYS A 81 12.51 -12.13 1.94
C LYS A 81 11.27 -12.02 1.07
N TYR A 82 10.06 -12.05 1.69
CA TYR A 82 8.80 -12.12 0.96
C TYR A 82 7.77 -11.12 1.47
N ILE A 83 7.13 -10.44 0.53
CA ILE A 83 5.96 -9.62 0.79
C ILE A 83 4.85 -9.96 -0.22
N GLY A 84 3.63 -10.08 0.24
CA GLY A 84 2.45 -10.35 -0.61
C GLY A 84 1.29 -9.43 -0.30
N LEU A 85 0.33 -9.37 -1.24
CA LEU A 85 -0.92 -8.63 -1.08
C LEU A 85 -2.11 -9.52 -1.40
N LEU A 86 -2.96 -9.78 -0.39
CA LEU A 86 -4.28 -10.37 -0.54
C LEU A 86 -5.31 -9.24 -0.63
N PRO A 87 -5.89 -8.99 -1.83
CA PRO A 87 -6.69 -7.81 -2.07
C PRO A 87 -8.08 -7.92 -1.44
N THR A 88 -8.38 -7.02 -0.51
CA THR A 88 -9.71 -6.84 0.09
C THR A 88 -10.20 -5.40 0.04
N GLY A 89 -9.43 -4.51 -0.58
CA GLY A 89 -9.76 -3.11 -0.81
C GLY A 89 -10.62 -2.89 -2.06
N SER A 90 -10.94 -1.62 -2.36
CA SER A 90 -11.81 -1.25 -3.48
C SER A 90 -11.07 -1.10 -4.80
N ALA A 91 -9.94 -0.40 -4.84
CA ALA A 91 -9.17 -0.14 -6.07
C ALA A 91 -8.22 -1.29 -6.41
N ASN A 92 -7.35 -1.66 -5.47
CA ASN A 92 -6.36 -2.73 -5.61
C ASN A 92 -5.49 -2.60 -6.88
N ASP A 93 -5.02 -1.38 -7.16
CA ASP A 93 -4.30 -1.07 -8.40
C ASP A 93 -2.97 -1.81 -8.48
N PHE A 94 -2.28 -1.95 -7.36
CA PHE A 94 -1.03 -2.70 -7.32
C PHE A 94 -1.23 -4.17 -7.71
N VAL A 95 -2.33 -4.79 -7.26
CA VAL A 95 -2.67 -6.19 -7.62
C VAL A 95 -2.94 -6.37 -9.10
N LYS A 96 -3.49 -5.35 -9.79
CA LYS A 96 -3.68 -5.38 -11.25
C LYS A 96 -2.34 -5.51 -11.97
N SER A 97 -1.27 -4.92 -11.41
CA SER A 97 0.09 -4.99 -11.98
C SER A 97 0.79 -6.33 -11.72
N ILE A 98 0.59 -6.94 -10.53
CA ILE A 98 1.29 -8.18 -10.12
C ILE A 98 0.48 -9.47 -10.27
N GLY A 99 -0.81 -9.34 -10.61
CA GLY A 99 -1.77 -10.44 -10.68
C GLY A 99 -2.34 -10.84 -9.31
N ARG A 100 -3.64 -11.17 -9.32
CA ARG A 100 -4.35 -11.63 -8.12
C ARG A 100 -3.97 -13.06 -7.77
N ARG A 101 -3.79 -13.37 -6.49
CA ARG A 101 -3.54 -14.72 -5.99
C ARG A 101 -4.46 -15.03 -4.82
N SER A 102 -4.87 -16.31 -4.71
CA SER A 102 -5.54 -16.84 -3.53
C SER A 102 -4.55 -17.06 -2.39
N VAL A 103 -5.06 -17.31 -1.18
CA VAL A 103 -4.21 -17.71 -0.04
C VAL A 103 -3.40 -18.95 -0.39
N ASP A 104 -4.02 -19.97 -0.97
CA ASP A 104 -3.36 -21.20 -1.38
C ASP A 104 -2.19 -20.96 -2.35
N GLN A 105 -2.41 -20.16 -3.40
CA GLN A 105 -1.35 -19.81 -4.34
C GLN A 105 -0.18 -19.04 -3.68
N MET A 106 -0.46 -18.21 -2.68
CA MET A 106 0.59 -17.52 -1.93
C MET A 106 1.41 -18.48 -1.08
N LEU A 107 0.76 -19.44 -0.42
CA LEU A 107 1.44 -20.47 0.37
C LEU A 107 2.27 -21.41 -0.52
N GLN A 108 1.75 -21.83 -1.65
CA GLN A 108 2.50 -22.62 -2.65
C GLN A 108 3.72 -21.87 -3.15
N ASN A 109 3.57 -20.60 -3.52
CA ASN A 109 4.68 -19.78 -4.00
C ASN A 109 5.79 -19.65 -2.95
N LEU A 110 5.41 -19.45 -1.68
CA LEU A 110 6.39 -19.40 -0.60
C LEU A 110 7.11 -20.75 -0.42
N LYS A 111 6.36 -21.84 -0.35
CA LYS A 111 6.91 -23.20 -0.20
C LYS A 111 7.89 -23.54 -1.32
N ASN A 112 7.58 -23.13 -2.54
CA ASN A 112 8.39 -23.39 -3.73
C ASN A 112 9.46 -22.33 -4.01
N ASN A 113 9.63 -21.35 -3.10
CA ASN A 113 10.55 -20.21 -3.26
C ASN A 113 10.28 -19.39 -4.54
N HIS A 114 9.05 -19.34 -4.99
CA HIS A 114 8.61 -18.62 -6.18
C HIS A 114 8.29 -17.14 -5.84
N ALA A 115 9.31 -16.34 -5.64
CA ALA A 115 9.20 -14.89 -5.50
C ALA A 115 9.87 -14.18 -6.67
N LYS A 116 9.37 -12.98 -6.98
CA LYS A 116 10.00 -12.08 -7.96
C LYS A 116 10.54 -10.86 -7.22
N PRO A 117 11.77 -10.43 -7.53
CA PRO A 117 12.28 -9.17 -6.98
C PRO A 117 11.38 -8.02 -7.43
N MET A 118 11.20 -7.06 -6.55
CA MET A 118 10.38 -5.88 -6.80
C MET A 118 11.15 -4.64 -6.36
N ASP A 119 11.35 -3.72 -7.28
CA ASP A 119 11.86 -2.40 -6.93
C ASP A 119 10.77 -1.60 -6.22
N ILE A 120 11.18 -0.79 -5.27
CA ILE A 120 10.32 0.15 -4.57
C ILE A 120 10.85 1.57 -4.77
N GLY A 121 9.92 2.53 -4.90
CA GLY A 121 10.29 3.94 -4.95
C GLY A 121 10.56 4.49 -3.55
N LEU A 122 11.57 5.35 -3.44
CA LEU A 122 11.90 6.07 -2.21
C LEU A 122 11.53 7.54 -2.35
N LEU A 123 10.71 8.05 -1.45
CA LEU A 123 10.32 9.44 -1.38
C LEU A 123 10.87 10.06 -0.10
N SER A 124 11.75 11.06 -0.25
CA SER A 124 12.31 11.82 0.88
C SER A 124 11.86 13.28 0.84
N ARG A 125 11.40 13.80 1.98
CA ARG A 125 11.00 15.19 2.15
C ARG A 125 11.27 15.65 3.57
N ALA A 126 12.01 16.75 3.73
CA ALA A 126 12.26 17.38 5.03
C ALA A 126 12.70 16.37 6.11
N GLY A 127 13.68 15.50 5.79
CA GLY A 127 14.22 14.48 6.70
C GLY A 127 13.29 13.29 6.96
N ARG A 128 12.11 13.24 6.33
CA ARG A 128 11.20 12.08 6.41
C ARG A 128 11.27 11.32 5.10
N THR A 129 11.39 10.01 5.22
CA THR A 129 11.44 9.09 4.07
C THR A 129 10.26 8.14 4.09
N ARG A 130 9.72 7.83 2.93
CA ARG A 130 8.69 6.81 2.74
C ARG A 130 8.97 6.01 1.48
N VAL A 131 8.51 4.77 1.46
CA VAL A 131 8.57 3.92 0.28
C VAL A 131 7.20 3.76 -0.34
N PHE A 132 7.18 3.52 -1.64
CA PHE A 132 5.96 3.18 -2.38
C PHE A 132 6.25 2.10 -3.43
N ALA A 133 5.27 1.24 -3.68
CA ALA A 133 5.38 0.16 -4.66
C ALA A 133 4.61 0.45 -5.95
N ASN A 134 3.54 1.22 -5.88
CA ASN A 134 2.70 1.52 -7.05
C ASN A 134 2.98 2.91 -7.63
N ALA A 135 2.60 3.95 -6.92
CA ALA A 135 2.83 5.33 -7.36
C ALA A 135 2.97 6.31 -6.20
N ALA A 136 3.69 7.40 -6.45
CA ALA A 136 3.71 8.60 -5.63
C ALA A 136 3.31 9.80 -6.47
N SER A 137 2.49 10.70 -5.92
CA SER A 137 2.08 11.92 -6.61
C SER A 137 2.22 13.14 -5.73
N ASN A 138 2.49 14.29 -6.35
CA ASN A 138 2.50 15.59 -5.71
C ASN A 138 1.72 16.60 -6.56
N GLY A 139 1.17 17.65 -5.94
CA GLY A 139 0.37 18.68 -6.58
C GLY A 139 -1.12 18.55 -6.27
N ILE A 140 -1.99 18.83 -7.25
CA ILE A 140 -3.45 18.85 -7.07
C ILE A 140 -4.01 17.51 -6.50
N GLY A 141 -3.41 16.37 -6.86
CA GLY A 141 -3.83 15.06 -6.34
C GLY A 141 -3.74 14.98 -4.81
N GLY A 142 -2.67 15.50 -4.21
CA GLY A 142 -2.52 15.58 -2.76
C GLY A 142 -3.59 16.44 -2.11
N LEU A 143 -3.98 17.57 -2.74
CA LEU A 143 -5.03 18.44 -2.26
C LEU A 143 -6.41 17.75 -2.28
N VAL A 144 -6.72 17.00 -3.35
CA VAL A 144 -7.94 16.19 -3.46
C VAL A 144 -7.99 15.15 -2.34
N PHE A 145 -6.91 14.40 -2.13
CA PHE A 145 -6.85 13.38 -1.08
C PHE A 145 -7.05 13.98 0.33
N CYS A 146 -6.38 15.08 0.65
CA CYS A 146 -6.58 15.76 1.92
C CYS A 146 -8.04 16.18 2.11
N LYS A 147 -8.69 16.70 1.05
CA LYS A 147 -10.09 17.15 1.13
C LYS A 147 -11.07 16.00 1.28
N VAL A 148 -10.84 14.89 0.59
CA VAL A 148 -11.66 13.67 0.72
C VAL A 148 -11.54 13.09 2.13
N ASP A 149 -10.35 13.04 2.69
CA ASP A 149 -10.10 12.45 4.02
C ASP A 149 -10.76 13.28 5.14
N THR A 150 -10.70 14.60 5.06
CA THR A 150 -11.35 15.51 6.05
C THR A 150 -12.87 15.40 6.09
N LYS A 151 -13.50 14.98 4.99
CA LYS A 151 -14.97 14.80 4.87
C LYS A 151 -15.41 13.34 4.82
N ARG A 152 -14.52 12.41 5.16
CA ARG A 152 -14.81 10.98 5.13
C ARG A 152 -15.95 10.63 6.08
N GLY A 153 -16.98 10.00 5.56
CA GLY A 153 -18.16 9.56 6.32
C GLY A 153 -19.27 10.59 6.45
N THR A 154 -19.09 11.84 5.98
CA THR A 154 -20.15 12.88 6.04
C THR A 154 -21.10 12.86 4.84
N MET A 155 -20.70 12.24 3.72
CA MET A 155 -21.50 12.15 2.50
C MET A 155 -21.10 10.91 1.68
N PRO A 156 -21.91 10.52 0.65
CA PRO A 156 -21.55 9.40 -0.22
C PRO A 156 -20.17 9.55 -0.84
N PRO A 157 -19.35 8.48 -0.89
CA PRO A 157 -17.95 8.55 -1.33
C PRO A 157 -17.74 9.17 -2.70
N ARG A 158 -18.61 8.83 -3.66
CA ARG A 158 -18.55 9.38 -5.05
C ARG A 158 -18.76 10.90 -5.05
N LEU A 159 -19.78 11.37 -4.33
CA LEU A 159 -20.08 12.80 -4.23
C LEU A 159 -18.96 13.57 -3.54
N ASN A 160 -18.44 13.03 -2.42
CA ASN A 160 -17.31 13.61 -1.71
C ASN A 160 -16.09 13.76 -2.62
N TYR A 161 -15.77 12.73 -3.40
CA TYR A 161 -14.64 12.74 -4.33
C TYR A 161 -14.83 13.76 -5.45
N THR A 162 -16.01 13.81 -6.09
CA THR A 162 -16.32 14.77 -7.15
C THR A 162 -16.22 16.22 -6.65
N LEU A 163 -16.81 16.51 -5.49
CA LEU A 163 -16.73 17.84 -4.89
C LEU A 163 -15.31 18.24 -4.50
N ALA A 164 -14.51 17.28 -4.01
CA ALA A 164 -13.12 17.51 -3.70
C ALA A 164 -12.30 17.84 -4.96
N ILE A 165 -12.54 17.17 -6.08
CA ILE A 165 -11.91 17.49 -7.37
C ILE A 165 -12.28 18.89 -7.81
N LEU A 166 -13.59 19.19 -7.91
CA LEU A 166 -14.07 20.49 -8.37
C LEU A 166 -13.48 21.63 -7.52
N TRP A 167 -13.53 21.49 -6.21
CA TRP A 167 -12.95 22.48 -5.30
C TRP A 167 -11.44 22.61 -5.50
N SER A 168 -10.72 21.49 -5.65
CA SER A 168 -9.28 21.52 -5.84
C SER A 168 -8.88 22.21 -7.14
N VAL A 169 -9.62 21.98 -8.23
CA VAL A 169 -9.38 22.66 -9.51
C VAL A 169 -9.56 24.18 -9.38
N LEU A 170 -10.55 24.62 -8.61
CA LEU A 170 -10.83 26.06 -8.43
C LEU A 170 -9.77 26.78 -7.58
N VAL A 171 -9.22 26.09 -6.56
CA VAL A 171 -8.31 26.74 -5.61
C VAL A 171 -6.83 26.46 -5.87
N PHE A 172 -6.51 25.45 -6.69
CA PHE A 172 -5.13 25.07 -6.94
C PHE A 172 -4.41 26.08 -7.84
N LYS A 173 -3.44 26.73 -7.25
CA LYS A 173 -2.52 27.59 -8.01
C LYS A 173 -1.36 26.75 -8.50
N ARG A 174 -1.13 26.74 -9.84
CA ARG A 174 0.01 26.04 -10.43
C ARG A 174 1.33 26.70 -9.99
N PRO A 175 2.06 26.11 -9.05
CA PRO A 175 3.34 26.67 -8.64
C PRO A 175 4.35 26.55 -9.78
N LYS A 176 5.25 27.52 -9.88
CA LYS A 176 6.47 27.37 -10.65
C LYS A 176 7.42 26.51 -9.81
N VAL A 177 7.91 25.43 -10.36
CA VAL A 177 8.80 24.49 -9.69
C VAL A 177 10.02 24.21 -10.55
N GLU A 178 11.13 24.00 -9.91
CA GLU A 178 12.33 23.45 -10.52
C GLU A 178 12.32 21.94 -10.34
N ILE A 179 12.54 21.21 -11.42
CA ILE A 179 12.58 19.75 -11.45
C ILE A 179 13.95 19.34 -11.99
N THR A 180 14.68 18.55 -11.21
CA THR A 180 15.92 17.94 -11.64
C THR A 180 15.70 16.45 -11.87
N ILE A 181 15.94 15.97 -13.09
CA ILE A 181 15.86 14.56 -13.47
C ILE A 181 17.19 14.17 -14.11
N ASP A 182 17.87 13.20 -13.54
CA ASP A 182 19.18 12.71 -14.04
C ASP A 182 20.21 13.83 -14.28
N GLY A 183 20.15 14.89 -13.46
CA GLY A 183 21.03 16.06 -13.57
C GLY A 183 20.53 17.16 -14.49
N GLU A 184 19.50 16.92 -15.31
CA GLU A 184 18.85 17.97 -16.12
C GLU A 184 17.88 18.78 -15.28
N VAL A 185 18.01 20.09 -15.31
CA VAL A 185 17.15 21.04 -14.59
C VAL A 185 16.13 21.64 -15.54
N ARG A 186 14.86 21.63 -15.14
CA ARG A 186 13.75 22.25 -15.88
C ARG A 186 12.88 23.07 -14.94
N GLU A 187 12.47 24.26 -15.36
CA GLU A 187 11.48 25.07 -14.66
C GLU A 187 10.11 24.93 -15.32
N GLU A 188 9.12 24.49 -14.56
CA GLU A 188 7.77 24.23 -15.07
C GLU A 188 6.68 24.75 -14.12
N ARG A 189 5.52 25.11 -14.69
CA ARG A 189 4.30 25.33 -13.91
C ARG A 189 3.51 24.02 -13.82
N LEU A 190 3.58 23.36 -12.66
CA LEU A 190 3.00 22.04 -12.50
C LEU A 190 1.60 22.06 -11.91
N THR A 191 0.71 21.27 -12.51
CA THR A 191 -0.55 20.89 -11.88
C THR A 191 -0.37 19.64 -11.02
N MET A 192 0.35 18.65 -11.54
CA MET A 192 0.60 17.38 -10.84
C MET A 192 1.86 16.73 -11.42
N ILE A 193 2.63 16.09 -10.54
CA ILE A 193 3.68 15.14 -10.91
C ILE A 193 3.31 13.78 -10.36
N VAL A 194 3.48 12.74 -11.14
CA VAL A 194 3.25 11.35 -10.74
C VAL A 194 4.47 10.53 -11.12
N ILE A 195 4.98 9.79 -10.15
CA ILE A 195 6.04 8.81 -10.34
C ILE A 195 5.42 7.45 -10.12
N GLY A 196 5.27 6.66 -11.18
CA GLY A 196 4.64 5.36 -11.17
C GLY A 196 5.63 4.24 -11.37
N LYS A 197 5.42 3.14 -10.64
CA LYS A 197 6.13 1.86 -10.80
C LYS A 197 5.15 0.78 -11.29
N GLY A 198 3.89 0.89 -10.92
CA GLY A 198 2.81 0.02 -11.41
C GLY A 198 2.21 0.48 -12.73
N ASN A 199 1.56 -0.44 -13.44
CA ASN A 199 0.90 -0.17 -14.72
C ASN A 199 -0.47 0.52 -14.57
N TYR A 200 -1.00 0.60 -13.35
CA TYR A 200 -2.33 1.13 -13.06
C TYR A 200 -2.27 2.17 -11.94
N ILE A 201 -2.91 3.29 -12.17
CA ILE A 201 -3.02 4.40 -11.23
C ILE A 201 -4.46 4.94 -11.31
N GLY A 202 -5.32 4.58 -10.32
CA GLY A 202 -6.71 5.02 -10.19
C GLY A 202 -7.73 4.20 -10.96
#